data_bb2f120a51d125b5be9032f7a996e389
#
_entry.id   bb2f120a51d125b5be9032f7a996e389
#
_cell.length_a   1.000
_cell.length_b   1.000
_cell.length_c   1.000
_cell.angle_alpha   90.00
_cell.angle_beta   90.00
_cell.angle_gamma   90.00
#
_symmetry.space_group_name_H-M   'P 1'
#
loop_
_entity.id
_entity.type
_entity.pdbx_description
1 polymer ?
#
loop_
_entity_poly.entity_id
_entity_poly.type
_entity_poly.pdbx_seq_one_letter_code
_entity_poly.pdbx_strand_id
1 'polypeptide(L)'
;DGGFGDTDMILQVLNNGTGSLPVRFKNMLQYEPFKKQFVDAYCIMDGSVFAPERCEPIITAMKNTINQALKLEGLSSDEKANLLIERIGDYEVRRPDLKKNLKTAFNLQDEYNVTLKTNLPEAKALLLNGQEIPTGKFNGYMFAPITLTASAPGGTAFREWHVNGRAVSSDSILHL
;
A
#
# COMPACT_ATOMS: atom_id res chain seq x y z
N ASP A 1 -27.31 -0.89 0.32
CA ASP A 1 -26.34 -0.09 -0.48
C ASP A 1 -25.20 0.35 0.41
N GLY A 2 -24.30 -0.57 0.65
CA GLY A 2 -22.98 -0.23 1.21
C GLY A 2 -22.12 0.31 0.09
N GLY A 3 -22.49 1.47 -0.47
CA GLY A 3 -21.68 2.15 -1.44
C GLY A 3 -20.32 2.40 -0.83
N PHE A 4 -19.28 1.91 -1.46
CA PHE A 4 -17.96 2.53 -1.39
C PHE A 4 -18.12 3.94 -2.00
N GLY A 5 -18.98 4.74 -1.34
CA GLY A 5 -19.27 6.11 -1.73
C GLY A 5 -18.06 6.99 -1.46
N ASP A 6 -18.17 8.22 -1.87
CA ASP A 6 -17.14 9.28 -1.79
C ASP A 6 -16.63 9.59 -0.37
N THR A 7 -16.99 8.80 0.62
CA THR A 7 -16.65 9.02 2.02
C THR A 7 -15.32 8.37 2.34
N ASP A 8 -14.35 9.17 2.75
CA ASP A 8 -13.10 8.69 3.29
C ASP A 8 -13.33 7.92 4.60
N MET A 9 -13.07 6.61 4.58
CA MET A 9 -13.32 5.73 5.71
C MET A 9 -12.48 6.10 6.94
N ILE A 10 -11.27 6.62 6.74
CA ILE A 10 -10.42 7.07 7.86
C ILE A 10 -11.08 8.26 8.56
N LEU A 11 -11.44 9.29 7.81
CA LEU A 11 -12.12 10.47 8.37
C LEU A 11 -13.46 10.09 9.00
N GLN A 12 -14.19 9.18 8.39
CA GLN A 12 -15.46 8.70 8.97
C GLN A 12 -15.25 8.00 10.31
N VAL A 13 -14.25 7.11 10.41
CA VAL A 13 -13.93 6.43 11.68
C VAL A 13 -13.44 7.43 12.72
N LEU A 14 -12.59 8.37 12.36
CA LEU A 14 -12.04 9.35 13.28
C LEU A 14 -13.11 10.33 13.80
N ASN A 15 -14.00 10.79 12.93
CA ASN A 15 -15.00 11.81 13.29
C ASN A 15 -16.26 11.20 13.89
N ASN A 16 -16.78 10.12 13.33
CA ASN A 16 -18.11 9.60 13.62
C ASN A 16 -18.11 8.19 14.23
N GLY A 17 -16.97 7.51 14.30
CA GLY A 17 -16.91 6.14 14.83
C GLY A 17 -17.17 6.09 16.34
N THR A 18 -18.27 5.43 16.75
CA THR A 18 -18.71 5.31 18.16
C THR A 18 -18.67 3.87 18.70
N GLY A 19 -18.51 2.88 17.83
CA GLY A 19 -18.39 1.47 18.25
C GLY A 19 -17.08 1.18 18.98
N SER A 20 -16.99 0.01 19.60
CA SER A 20 -15.81 -0.39 20.40
C SER A 20 -14.51 -0.39 19.59
N LEU A 21 -14.53 -0.86 18.33
CA LEU A 21 -13.35 -0.88 17.47
C LEU A 21 -12.89 0.54 17.08
N PRO A 22 -13.75 1.44 16.54
CA PRO A 22 -13.36 2.82 16.29
C PRO A 22 -12.80 3.54 17.53
N VAL A 23 -13.39 3.35 18.69
CA VAL A 23 -12.91 3.98 19.94
C VAL A 23 -11.52 3.45 20.32
N ARG A 24 -11.30 2.14 20.26
CA ARG A 24 -9.97 1.55 20.52
C ARG A 24 -8.94 2.05 19.53
N PHE A 25 -9.27 2.09 18.26
CA PHE A 25 -8.38 2.59 17.22
C PHE A 25 -8.00 4.06 17.48
N LYS A 26 -8.96 4.93 17.77
CA LYS A 26 -8.70 6.32 18.14
C LYS A 26 -7.78 6.45 19.36
N ASN A 27 -7.97 5.60 20.37
CA ASN A 27 -7.09 5.59 21.55
C ASN A 27 -5.66 5.14 21.20
N MET A 28 -5.50 4.13 20.35
CA MET A 28 -4.18 3.67 19.89
C MET A 28 -3.44 4.77 19.11
N LEU A 29 -4.16 5.58 18.33
CA LEU A 29 -3.58 6.69 17.57
C LEU A 29 -3.03 7.83 18.46
N GLN A 30 -3.34 7.87 19.75
CA GLN A 30 -2.71 8.79 20.70
C GLN A 30 -1.26 8.41 21.00
N TYR A 31 -0.86 7.17 20.72
CA TYR A 31 0.50 6.71 20.85
C TYR A 31 1.24 6.92 19.52
N GLU A 32 2.14 7.90 19.49
CA GLU A 32 2.85 8.36 18.28
C GLU A 32 3.51 7.22 17.48
N PRO A 33 4.20 6.23 18.10
CA PRO A 33 4.78 5.14 17.33
C PRO A 33 3.73 4.30 16.60
N PHE A 34 2.56 4.07 17.18
CA PHE A 34 1.47 3.36 16.52
C PHE A 34 0.89 4.20 15.37
N LYS A 35 0.68 5.50 15.60
CA LYS A 35 0.20 6.41 14.56
C LYS A 35 1.12 6.41 13.36
N LYS A 36 2.43 6.54 13.59
CA LYS A 36 3.43 6.46 12.52
C LYS A 36 3.38 5.13 11.79
N GLN A 37 3.37 4.01 12.52
CA GLN A 37 3.30 2.68 11.93
C GLN A 37 2.04 2.49 11.09
N PHE A 38 0.89 3.02 11.53
CA PHE A 38 -0.36 2.99 10.78
C PHE A 38 -0.25 3.79 9.47
N VAL A 39 0.29 5.01 9.53
CA VAL A 39 0.47 5.86 8.34
C VAL A 39 1.42 5.19 7.33
N ASP A 40 2.54 4.65 7.81
CA ASP A 40 3.51 3.95 6.98
C ASP A 40 2.87 2.71 6.31
N ALA A 41 2.12 1.91 7.07
CA ALA A 41 1.39 0.75 6.53
C ALA A 41 0.37 1.17 5.46
N TYR A 42 -0.36 2.25 5.70
CA TYR A 42 -1.31 2.79 4.73
C TYR A 42 -0.62 3.17 3.42
N CYS A 43 0.50 3.90 3.50
CA CYS A 43 1.29 4.28 2.32
C CYS A 43 1.86 3.05 1.60
N ILE A 44 2.33 2.03 2.33
CA ILE A 44 2.83 0.78 1.73
C ILE A 44 1.71 0.02 1.01
N MET A 45 0.53 -0.05 1.60
CA MET A 45 -0.62 -0.69 0.95
C MET A 45 -1.02 0.04 -0.33
N ASP A 46 -1.07 1.38 -0.29
CA ASP A 46 -1.39 2.22 -1.45
C ASP A 46 -0.33 2.11 -2.56
N GLY A 47 0.94 2.26 -2.22
CA GLY A 47 2.05 2.29 -3.19
C GLY A 47 2.58 0.92 -3.63
N SER A 48 2.06 -0.19 -3.09
CA SER A 48 2.57 -1.54 -3.35
C SER A 48 1.44 -2.54 -3.60
N VAL A 49 0.59 -2.76 -2.60
CA VAL A 49 -0.36 -3.89 -2.63
C VAL A 49 -1.54 -3.62 -3.55
N PHE A 50 -2.09 -2.40 -3.48
CA PHE A 50 -3.26 -1.99 -4.26
C PHE A 50 -2.92 -1.25 -5.56
N ALA A 51 -1.68 -1.32 -6.01
CA ALA A 51 -1.28 -0.78 -7.30
C ALA A 51 -2.12 -1.44 -8.42
N PRO A 52 -2.76 -0.66 -9.32
CA PRO A 52 -3.64 -1.19 -10.37
C PRO A 52 -2.95 -2.23 -11.25
N GLU A 53 -1.71 -1.98 -11.65
CA GLU A 53 -0.89 -2.88 -12.45
C GLU A 53 -0.65 -4.26 -11.79
N ARG A 54 -0.87 -4.33 -10.46
CA ARG A 54 -0.82 -5.59 -9.71
C ARG A 54 -2.20 -6.21 -9.55
N CYS A 55 -3.20 -5.41 -9.23
CA CYS A 55 -4.54 -5.90 -8.91
C CYS A 55 -5.29 -6.45 -10.12
N GLU A 56 -5.25 -5.76 -11.25
CA GLU A 56 -5.95 -6.17 -12.46
C GLU A 56 -5.54 -7.56 -12.98
N PRO A 57 -4.25 -7.91 -13.11
CA PRO A 57 -3.86 -9.27 -13.50
C PRO A 57 -4.31 -10.34 -12.52
N ILE A 58 -4.32 -10.04 -11.21
CA ILE A 58 -4.78 -10.98 -10.18
C ILE A 58 -6.28 -11.25 -10.34
N ILE A 59 -7.10 -10.20 -10.48
CA ILE A 59 -8.54 -10.33 -10.69
C ILE A 59 -8.83 -11.12 -11.96
N THR A 60 -8.11 -10.82 -13.03
CA THR A 60 -8.24 -11.52 -14.31
C THR A 60 -7.89 -13.00 -14.20
N ALA A 61 -6.80 -13.33 -13.51
CA ALA A 61 -6.40 -14.72 -13.28
C ALA A 61 -7.42 -15.47 -12.43
N MET A 62 -7.92 -14.85 -11.34
CA MET A 62 -8.96 -15.42 -10.50
C MET A 62 -10.25 -15.64 -11.28
N LYS A 63 -10.70 -14.66 -12.08
CA LYS A 63 -11.85 -14.78 -12.97
C LYS A 63 -11.71 -15.99 -13.90
N ASN A 64 -10.58 -16.12 -14.59
CA ASN A 64 -10.34 -17.20 -15.53
C ASN A 64 -10.39 -18.57 -14.87
N THR A 65 -9.83 -18.69 -13.66
CA THR A 65 -9.87 -19.94 -12.88
C THR A 65 -11.29 -20.29 -12.45
N ILE A 66 -12.02 -19.34 -11.89
CA ILE A 66 -13.39 -19.56 -11.38
C ILE A 66 -14.36 -19.86 -12.51
N ASN A 67 -14.27 -19.15 -13.64
CA ASN A 67 -15.17 -19.33 -14.78
C ASN A 67 -15.10 -20.72 -15.40
N GLN A 68 -14.00 -21.45 -15.25
CA GLN A 68 -13.92 -22.85 -15.70
C GLN A 68 -14.94 -23.73 -14.97
N ALA A 69 -15.08 -23.54 -13.66
CA ALA A 69 -16.08 -24.27 -12.87
C ALA A 69 -17.50 -23.72 -13.09
N LEU A 70 -17.67 -22.40 -13.11
CA LEU A 70 -18.99 -21.76 -13.26
C LEU A 70 -19.67 -22.09 -14.60
N LYS A 71 -18.90 -22.28 -15.66
CA LYS A 71 -19.44 -22.70 -16.98
C LYS A 71 -20.21 -24.03 -16.93
N LEU A 72 -19.86 -24.93 -16.04
CA LEU A 72 -20.56 -26.20 -15.86
C LEU A 72 -22.01 -25.99 -15.36
N GLU A 73 -22.24 -24.88 -14.67
CA GLU A 73 -23.54 -24.49 -14.11
C GLU A 73 -24.25 -23.39 -14.95
N GLY A 74 -23.66 -23.03 -16.10
CA GLY A 74 -24.20 -21.95 -16.94
C GLY A 74 -24.02 -20.55 -16.35
N LEU A 75 -23.07 -20.39 -15.38
CA LEU A 75 -22.79 -19.14 -14.69
C LEU A 75 -21.49 -18.50 -15.18
N SER A 76 -21.28 -17.22 -14.81
CA SER A 76 -20.04 -16.47 -15.09
C SER A 76 -19.73 -15.49 -13.96
N SER A 77 -18.46 -15.25 -13.71
CA SER A 77 -17.98 -14.18 -12.82
C SER A 77 -17.56 -12.91 -13.57
N ASP A 78 -17.78 -12.82 -14.87
CA ASP A 78 -17.28 -11.71 -15.70
C ASP A 78 -17.79 -10.35 -15.22
N GLU A 79 -19.08 -10.22 -14.94
CA GLU A 79 -19.68 -8.98 -14.45
C GLU A 79 -19.02 -8.50 -13.16
N LYS A 80 -18.84 -9.41 -12.19
CA LYS A 80 -18.21 -9.07 -10.91
C LYS A 80 -16.74 -8.72 -11.05
N ALA A 81 -16.01 -9.43 -11.91
CA ALA A 81 -14.60 -9.15 -12.16
C ALA A 81 -14.42 -7.78 -12.86
N ASN A 82 -15.26 -7.47 -13.84
CA ASN A 82 -15.24 -6.19 -14.53
C ASN A 82 -15.55 -5.03 -13.57
N LEU A 83 -16.54 -5.20 -12.68
CA LEU A 83 -16.85 -4.23 -11.63
C LEU A 83 -15.66 -3.99 -10.69
N LEU A 84 -14.92 -5.03 -10.29
CA LEU A 84 -13.74 -4.89 -9.45
C LEU A 84 -12.61 -4.12 -10.17
N ILE A 85 -12.40 -4.39 -11.46
CA ILE A 85 -11.40 -3.66 -12.28
C ILE A 85 -11.80 -2.19 -12.40
N GLU A 86 -13.06 -1.89 -12.65
CA GLU A 86 -13.59 -0.52 -12.68
C GLU A 86 -13.34 0.19 -11.34
N ARG A 87 -13.59 -0.48 -10.21
CA ARG A 87 -13.33 0.07 -8.86
C ARG A 87 -11.87 0.37 -8.60
N ILE A 88 -10.95 -0.39 -9.18
CA ILE A 88 -9.51 -0.10 -9.11
C ILE A 88 -9.21 1.20 -9.87
N GLY A 89 -9.80 1.39 -11.04
CA GLY A 89 -9.69 2.65 -11.79
C GLY A 89 -10.22 3.85 -11.00
N ASP A 90 -11.39 3.70 -10.37
CA ASP A 90 -11.97 4.72 -9.49
C ASP A 90 -11.04 5.06 -8.30
N TYR A 91 -10.40 4.05 -7.74
CA TYR A 91 -9.42 4.22 -6.66
C TYR A 91 -8.24 5.08 -7.12
N GLU A 92 -7.71 4.81 -8.32
CA GLU A 92 -6.59 5.56 -8.89
C GLU A 92 -6.94 7.06 -9.07
N VAL A 93 -8.15 7.35 -9.52
CA VAL A 93 -8.64 8.73 -9.66
C VAL A 93 -8.74 9.43 -8.30
N ARG A 94 -9.10 8.71 -7.23
CA ARG A 94 -9.29 9.29 -5.89
C ARG A 94 -8.03 9.29 -5.01
N ARG A 95 -6.94 8.68 -5.42
CA ARG A 95 -5.69 8.64 -4.64
C ARG A 95 -5.21 10.02 -4.15
N PRO A 96 -5.25 11.09 -4.96
CA PRO A 96 -4.86 12.42 -4.48
C PRO A 96 -5.70 12.91 -3.31
N ASP A 97 -7.00 12.66 -3.31
CA ASP A 97 -7.90 13.07 -2.22
C ASP A 97 -7.68 12.20 -0.97
N LEU A 98 -7.50 10.90 -1.13
CA LEU A 98 -7.16 9.99 -0.02
C LEU A 98 -5.85 10.41 0.65
N LYS A 99 -4.83 10.75 -0.11
CA LYS A 99 -3.56 11.28 0.39
C LYS A 99 -3.76 12.59 1.16
N LYS A 100 -4.52 13.54 0.59
CA LYS A 100 -4.84 14.82 1.22
C LYS A 100 -5.57 14.62 2.55
N ASN A 101 -6.53 13.70 2.58
CA ASN A 101 -7.28 13.38 3.79
C ASN A 101 -6.41 12.75 4.86
N LEU A 102 -5.50 11.84 4.48
CA LEU A 102 -4.52 11.26 5.39
C LEU A 102 -3.62 12.34 6.00
N LYS A 103 -3.09 13.24 5.17
CA LYS A 103 -2.28 14.38 5.63
C LYS A 103 -3.03 15.23 6.64
N THR A 104 -4.26 15.56 6.34
CA THR A 104 -5.10 16.40 7.22
C THR A 104 -5.43 15.69 8.52
N ALA A 105 -5.84 14.42 8.46
CA ALA A 105 -6.25 13.63 9.62
C ALA A 105 -5.13 13.45 10.66
N PHE A 106 -3.89 13.31 10.18
CA PHE A 106 -2.73 13.03 11.03
C PHE A 106 -1.72 14.19 11.12
N ASN A 107 -2.05 15.36 10.56
CA ASN A 107 -1.19 16.55 10.51
C ASN A 107 0.22 16.24 9.97
N LEU A 108 0.27 15.50 8.84
CA LEU A 108 1.52 15.04 8.24
C LEU A 108 2.18 16.14 7.42
N GLN A 109 3.50 16.26 7.55
CA GLN A 109 4.33 17.17 6.81
C GLN A 109 5.37 16.36 5.99
N ASP A 110 6.25 17.05 5.28
CA ASP A 110 7.44 16.49 4.61
C ASP A 110 7.13 15.23 3.79
N GLU A 111 6.25 15.39 2.79
CA GLU A 111 5.86 14.36 1.85
C GLU A 111 6.93 14.17 0.78
N TYR A 112 7.24 12.91 0.48
CA TYR A 112 8.16 12.51 -0.57
C TYR A 112 7.51 11.50 -1.51
N ASN A 113 7.70 11.66 -2.81
CA ASN A 113 7.38 10.63 -3.78
C ASN A 113 8.56 9.66 -3.85
N VAL A 114 8.30 8.40 -3.58
CA VAL A 114 9.32 7.36 -3.47
C VAL A 114 9.02 6.23 -4.42
N THR A 115 10.01 5.84 -5.21
CA THR A 115 9.96 4.62 -6.03
C THR A 115 11.09 3.71 -5.58
N LEU A 116 10.74 2.54 -5.05
CA LEU A 116 11.70 1.53 -4.62
C LEU A 116 11.67 0.31 -5.53
N LYS A 117 12.87 -0.12 -5.92
CA LYS A 117 13.06 -1.33 -6.72
C LYS A 117 14.26 -2.11 -6.16
N THR A 118 14.18 -3.40 -6.21
CA THR A 118 15.30 -4.30 -5.97
C THR A 118 15.65 -5.04 -7.25
N ASN A 119 16.93 -5.40 -7.42
CA ASN A 119 17.37 -6.31 -8.47
C ASN A 119 17.05 -7.79 -8.14
N LEU A 120 16.52 -8.06 -6.94
CA LEU A 120 16.04 -9.38 -6.55
C LEU A 120 14.52 -9.45 -6.76
N PRO A 121 14.01 -10.50 -7.42
CA PRO A 121 12.57 -10.65 -7.66
C PRO A 121 11.77 -10.97 -6.39
N GLU A 122 12.44 -11.37 -5.30
CA GLU A 122 11.80 -11.79 -4.05
C GLU A 122 11.42 -10.60 -3.16
N ALA A 123 10.20 -10.61 -2.69
CA ALA A 123 9.55 -9.50 -2.03
C ALA A 123 10.21 -9.04 -0.71
N LYS A 124 10.93 -9.91 -0.02
CA LYS A 124 11.38 -9.64 1.36
C LYS A 124 12.72 -8.91 1.48
N ALA A 125 13.25 -8.42 0.38
CA ALA A 125 14.56 -7.77 0.37
C ALA A 125 14.55 -6.31 0.86
N LEU A 126 13.38 -5.69 0.99
CA LEU A 126 13.24 -4.28 1.32
C LEU A 126 12.26 -4.07 2.47
N LEU A 127 12.71 -3.30 3.48
CA LEU A 127 11.83 -2.76 4.51
C LEU A 127 11.81 -1.23 4.39
N LEU A 128 10.64 -0.68 4.63
CA LEU A 128 10.39 0.75 4.70
C LEU A 128 9.86 1.08 6.09
N ASN A 129 10.61 1.88 6.84
CA ASN A 129 10.34 2.16 8.25
C ASN A 129 10.13 0.89 9.10
N GLY A 130 10.93 -0.15 8.83
CA GLY A 130 10.85 -1.44 9.52
C GLY A 130 9.72 -2.36 9.09
N GLN A 131 8.88 -1.94 8.12
CA GLN A 131 7.80 -2.75 7.58
C GLN A 131 8.19 -3.36 6.23
N GLU A 132 7.86 -4.64 6.03
CA GLU A 132 8.07 -5.31 4.74
C GLU A 132 7.23 -4.65 3.65
N ILE A 133 7.81 -4.53 2.44
CA ILE A 133 7.07 -4.18 1.23
C ILE A 133 6.59 -5.50 0.61
N PRO A 134 5.30 -5.85 0.71
CA PRO A 134 4.82 -7.20 0.41
C PRO A 134 5.05 -7.65 -1.03
N THR A 135 5.22 -6.72 -1.97
CA THR A 135 5.41 -7.00 -3.39
C THR A 135 6.87 -6.84 -3.84
N GLY A 136 7.79 -6.45 -2.95
CA GLY A 136 9.17 -6.10 -3.29
C GLY A 136 9.32 -4.85 -4.15
N LYS A 137 8.21 -4.14 -4.44
CA LYS A 137 8.18 -2.91 -5.21
C LYS A 137 7.28 -1.90 -4.50
N PHE A 138 7.69 -0.65 -4.57
CA PHE A 138 6.89 0.45 -4.03
C PHE A 138 6.96 1.63 -5.00
N ASN A 139 5.82 2.23 -5.29
CA ASN A 139 5.71 3.46 -6.06
C ASN A 139 4.57 4.29 -5.48
N GLY A 140 4.90 5.24 -4.64
CA GLY A 140 3.92 6.01 -3.91
C GLY A 140 4.52 7.16 -3.14
N TYR A 141 3.77 7.68 -2.20
CA TYR A 141 4.20 8.75 -1.30
C TYR A 141 4.49 8.20 0.09
N MET A 142 5.42 8.84 0.78
CA MET A 142 5.77 8.59 2.17
C MET A 142 5.95 9.90 2.90
N PHE A 143 5.88 9.85 4.22
CA PHE A 143 6.10 11.00 5.10
C PHE A 143 7.35 10.80 5.94
N ALA A 144 8.16 11.85 6.10
CA ALA A 144 9.36 11.80 6.91
C ALA A 144 9.07 11.50 8.41
N PRO A 145 10.02 10.90 9.15
CA PRO A 145 11.30 10.35 8.67
C PRO A 145 11.12 9.04 7.89
N ILE A 146 11.96 8.83 6.87
CA ILE A 146 11.96 7.62 6.05
C ILE A 146 13.26 6.87 6.28
N THR A 147 13.15 5.59 6.63
CA THR A 147 14.29 4.67 6.76
C THR A 147 14.07 3.49 5.84
N LEU A 148 15.03 3.25 4.96
CA LEU A 148 15.05 2.09 4.08
C LEU A 148 16.05 1.07 4.64
N THR A 149 15.66 -0.20 4.67
CA THR A 149 16.57 -1.29 5.07
C THR A 149 16.57 -2.35 3.99
N ALA A 150 17.76 -2.73 3.54
CA ALA A 150 17.96 -3.86 2.65
C ALA A 150 18.25 -5.12 3.47
N SER A 151 17.49 -6.18 3.20
CA SER A 151 17.69 -7.50 3.79
C SER A 151 18.11 -8.46 2.68
N ALA A 152 19.38 -8.79 2.62
CA ALA A 152 19.89 -9.70 1.60
C ALA A 152 19.42 -11.13 1.91
N PRO A 153 18.70 -11.81 1.00
CA PRO A 153 18.34 -13.21 1.15
C PRO A 153 19.58 -14.12 1.20
N GLY A 154 19.42 -15.33 1.74
CA GLY A 154 20.52 -16.28 1.83
C GLY A 154 21.24 -16.51 0.50
N GLY A 155 22.58 -16.48 0.52
CA GLY A 155 23.40 -16.60 -0.67
C GLY A 155 23.61 -15.30 -1.46
N THR A 156 23.08 -14.18 -1.01
CA THR A 156 23.30 -12.85 -1.58
C THR A 156 23.88 -11.89 -0.55
N ALA A 157 24.44 -10.77 -1.02
CA ALA A 157 24.91 -9.70 -0.16
C ALA A 157 24.35 -8.36 -0.66
N PHE A 158 24.00 -7.48 0.27
CA PHE A 158 23.70 -6.10 -0.09
C PHE A 158 24.97 -5.42 -0.60
N ARG A 159 24.85 -4.67 -1.67
CA ARG A 159 25.97 -3.94 -2.24
C ARG A 159 25.88 -2.46 -1.97
N GLU A 160 24.83 -1.79 -2.47
CA GLU A 160 24.73 -0.36 -2.38
C GLU A 160 23.32 0.14 -2.71
N TRP A 161 22.97 1.32 -2.19
CA TRP A 161 21.79 2.08 -2.57
C TRP A 161 22.11 3.01 -3.74
N HIS A 162 21.17 3.07 -4.68
CA HIS A 162 21.18 4.05 -5.74
C HIS A 162 19.96 4.98 -5.58
N VAL A 163 20.21 6.28 -5.60
CA VAL A 163 19.16 7.31 -5.67
C VAL A 163 19.30 8.05 -7.00
N ASN A 164 18.24 8.05 -7.79
CA ASN A 164 18.23 8.64 -9.13
C ASN A 164 19.41 8.16 -10.02
N GLY A 165 19.72 6.87 -9.93
CA GLY A 165 20.78 6.22 -10.71
C GLY A 165 22.21 6.46 -10.20
N ARG A 166 22.40 7.15 -9.07
CA ARG A 166 23.72 7.39 -8.45
C ARG A 166 23.86 6.60 -7.17
N ALA A 167 24.98 5.92 -6.98
CA ALA A 167 25.32 5.27 -5.72
C ALA A 167 25.45 6.29 -4.61
N VAL A 168 24.76 6.05 -3.46
CA VAL A 168 24.72 6.99 -2.33
C VAL A 168 25.19 6.37 -1.02
N SER A 169 25.04 5.06 -0.85
CA SER A 169 25.48 4.38 0.37
C SER A 169 25.70 2.90 0.13
N SER A 170 26.74 2.33 0.75
CA SER A 170 26.96 0.89 0.88
C SER A 170 26.47 0.31 2.21
N ASP A 171 25.91 1.14 3.09
CA ASP A 171 25.26 0.69 4.31
C ASP A 171 23.88 0.11 3.95
N SER A 172 23.52 -1.02 4.55
CA SER A 172 22.22 -1.65 4.32
C SER A 172 21.04 -0.82 4.83
N ILE A 173 21.28 0.18 5.66
CA ILE A 173 20.29 1.12 6.16
C ILE A 173 20.55 2.49 5.54
N LEU A 174 19.51 3.09 4.97
CA LEU A 174 19.52 4.44 4.42
C LEU A 174 18.44 5.29 5.07
N HIS A 175 18.83 6.44 5.62
CA HIS A 175 17.93 7.46 6.15
C HIS A 175 17.76 8.59 5.14
N LEU A 176 16.50 8.97 4.87
CA LEU A 176 16.13 10.05 3.95
C LEU A 176 15.41 11.16 4.69
#